data_c771b1fed1502b3c3091e41c581a1fa2
#
_entry.id   c771b1fed1502b3c3091e41c581a1fa2
#
_cell.length_a   1.000
_cell.length_b   1.000
_cell.length_c   1.000
_cell.angle_alpha   90.00
_cell.angle_beta   90.00
_cell.angle_gamma   90.00
#
_symmetry.space_group_name_H-M   'P 1'
#
loop_
_entity.id
_entity.type
_entity.pdbx_description
1 polymer ?
#
loop_
_entity_poly.entity_id
_entity_poly.type
_entity_poly.pdbx_seq_one_letter_code
_entity_poly.pdbx_strand_id
1 'polypeptide(L)'
;MKKILCSMLMVLLLVSCFVGTVNAVERASGKFDVTVKAGELKPAKNGFPMAAGETVTINATYSPSSADVDFGLIDKDGRFHYLKGENGAFNKKIEIPENGTYTFAIRNNSDASVDVTGFVRY
;
A
#
# COMPACT_ATOMS: atom_id res chain seq x y z
N MET A 1 -29.14 -11.38 30.63
CA MET A 1 -28.33 -10.90 30.07
C MET A 1 -27.70 -11.13 29.84
N LYS A 2 -28.22 -11.14 29.84
CA LYS A 2 -27.55 -10.85 29.27
C LYS A 2 -26.89 -11.02 28.88
N LYS A 3 -27.58 -11.03 29.19
CA LYS A 3 -26.83 -10.66 28.59
C LYS A 3 -25.99 -10.96 28.07
N ILE A 4 -27.09 -11.22 28.51
CA ILE A 4 -26.06 -10.95 27.82
C ILE A 4 -25.41 -11.40 27.21
N LEU A 5 -26.20 -11.40 27.52
CA LEU A 5 -25.30 -11.18 26.88
C LEU A 5 -24.65 -11.46 26.29
N CYS A 6 -25.54 -11.40 26.68
CA CYS A 6 -24.63 -10.99 26.07
C CYS A 6 -23.93 -11.17 25.68
N SER A 7 -24.99 -11.08 25.92
CA SER A 7 -24.04 -10.70 25.54
C SER A 7 -23.25 -11.19 25.13
N MET A 8 -23.98 -11.06 25.35
CA MET A 8 -23.11 -10.87 24.93
C MET A 8 -22.42 -11.29 24.23
N LEU A 9 -23.55 -11.34 24.49
CA LEU A 9 -22.79 -11.09 23.95
C LEU A 9 -22.16 -11.27 23.42
N MET A 10 -22.88 -11.02 23.68
CA MET A 10 -22.11 -10.49 23.18
C MET A 10 -21.15 -10.68 22.74
N VAL A 11 -22.34 -10.84 23.01
CA VAL A 11 -21.23 -10.43 22.55
C VAL A 11 -20.40 -10.90 21.99
N LEU A 12 -21.28 -10.91 22.29
CA LEU A 12 -20.37 -10.69 21.75
C LEU A 12 -19.78 -11.01 21.17
N LEU A 13 -20.54 -10.90 21.28
CA LEU A 13 -19.74 -10.52 20.63
C LEU A 13 -19.08 -10.62 20.24
N LEU A 14 -19.82 -10.61 20.32
CA LEU A 14 -18.88 -10.08 19.78
C LEU A 14 -18.05 -10.37 19.49
N VAL A 15 -18.77 -10.34 19.59
CA VAL A 15 -17.63 -10.05 19.04
C VAL A 15 -16.83 -10.38 18.52
N SER A 16 -17.52 -10.28 18.59
CA SER A 16 -16.58 -10.08 17.83
C SER A 16 -15.91 -10.27 17.32
N CYS A 17 -16.50 -10.22 17.33
CA CYS A 17 -15.67 -9.90 16.53
C CYS A 17 -15.15 -9.97 16.17
N PHE A 18 -15.38 -10.02 16.06
CA PHE A 18 -14.49 -9.67 15.35
C PHE A 18 -13.70 -9.95 15.01
N VAL A 19 -14.52 -9.92 15.36
CA VAL A 19 -13.60 -9.94 14.66
C VAL A 19 -12.94 -10.07 14.14
N GLY A 20 -13.14 -10.04 13.96
CA GLY A 20 -12.56 -9.95 13.09
C GLY A 20 -12.07 -10.01 12.54
N THR A 21 -12.45 -9.94 12.32
CA THR A 21 -11.94 -9.88 11.50
C THR A 21 -11.26 -9.76 11.08
N VAL A 22 -11.58 -9.80 11.16
CA VAL A 22 -10.86 -9.76 10.51
C VAL A 22 -10.24 -9.56 9.94
N ASN A 23 -10.49 -9.49 9.85
CA ASN A 23 -9.85 -9.49 9.21
C ASN A 23 -9.46 -9.44 8.38
N ALA A 24 -9.81 -9.93 8.70
CA ALA A 24 -9.56 -9.97 7.58
C ALA A 24 -9.29 -9.08 6.79
N VAL A 25 -9.13 -9.02 7.13
CA VAL A 25 -9.06 -8.21 6.58
C VAL A 25 -9.00 -7.90 5.40
N GLU A 26 -9.21 -7.44 5.39
CA GLU A 26 -9.45 -7.07 4.13
C GLU A 26 -8.27 -6.79 3.40
N ARG A 27 -7.79 -7.80 2.80
CA ARG A 27 -6.73 -7.66 1.83
C ARG A 27 -7.31 -6.97 0.63
N ALA A 28 -6.76 -5.82 0.29
CA ALA A 28 -7.19 -5.07 -0.87
C ALA A 28 -6.13 -5.14 -1.96
N SER A 29 -6.55 -4.99 -3.20
CA SER A 29 -5.62 -4.84 -4.30
C SER A 29 -6.18 -3.79 -5.24
N GLY A 30 -5.29 -2.93 -5.75
CA GLY A 30 -5.67 -1.89 -6.68
C GLY A 30 -4.75 -1.90 -7.88
N LYS A 31 -5.34 -1.78 -9.05
CA LYS A 31 -4.58 -1.61 -10.28
C LYS A 31 -4.34 -0.13 -10.52
N PHE A 32 -3.24 0.18 -11.16
CA PHE A 32 -2.95 1.55 -11.53
C PHE A 32 -2.32 1.59 -12.91
N ASP A 33 -2.50 2.71 -13.59
CA ASP A 33 -1.96 2.97 -14.93
C ASP A 33 -1.78 4.48 -14.99
N VAL A 34 -0.56 4.94 -14.76
CA VAL A 34 -0.30 6.36 -14.60
C VAL A 34 0.93 6.78 -15.38
N THR A 35 0.99 8.08 -15.70
CA THR A 35 2.18 8.72 -16.23
C THR A 35 2.77 9.59 -15.14
N VAL A 36 4.04 9.38 -14.83
CA VAL A 36 4.76 10.16 -13.82
C VAL A 36 5.72 11.07 -14.55
N LYS A 37 5.57 12.37 -14.35
CA LYS A 37 6.39 13.36 -15.04
C LYS A 37 7.82 13.33 -14.53
N ALA A 38 8.73 13.87 -15.32
CA ALA A 38 10.14 13.97 -14.94
C ALA A 38 10.25 14.65 -13.58
N GLY A 39 10.97 14.03 -12.66
CA GLY A 39 11.21 14.58 -11.33
C GLY A 39 10.01 14.57 -10.39
N GLU A 40 8.91 13.96 -10.77
CA GLU A 40 7.69 13.99 -9.99
C GLU A 40 7.62 12.83 -8.99
N LEU A 41 7.13 13.12 -7.77
CA LEU A 41 6.68 12.11 -6.82
C LEU A 41 5.16 12.11 -6.89
N LYS A 42 4.59 11.02 -7.37
CA LYS A 42 3.15 10.94 -7.61
C LYS A 42 2.50 9.99 -6.62
N PRO A 43 1.79 10.51 -5.61
CA PRO A 43 1.10 9.66 -4.65
C PRO A 43 -0.24 9.21 -5.17
N ALA A 44 -0.72 8.07 -4.68
CA ALA A 44 -2.06 7.61 -4.94
C ALA A 44 -3.06 8.53 -4.25
N LYS A 45 -4.32 8.42 -4.67
CA LYS A 45 -5.35 9.31 -4.16
C LYS A 45 -5.67 9.04 -2.69
N ASN A 46 -5.67 7.77 -2.28
CA ASN A 46 -6.09 7.38 -0.94
C ASN A 46 -5.00 6.59 -0.24
N GLY A 47 -4.86 6.83 1.07
CA GLY A 47 -4.01 6.02 1.92
C GLY A 47 -4.79 4.85 2.49
N PHE A 48 -4.08 3.98 3.20
CA PHE A 48 -4.67 2.80 3.82
C PHE A 48 -3.97 2.51 5.14
N PRO A 49 -4.70 1.98 6.13
CA PRO A 49 -4.10 1.67 7.43
C PRO A 49 -3.34 0.34 7.36
N MET A 50 -2.18 0.31 8.01
CA MET A 50 -1.36 -0.89 8.09
C MET A 50 -0.78 -1.01 9.49
N ALA A 51 -0.50 -2.24 9.90
CA ALA A 51 0.15 -2.51 11.17
C ALA A 51 1.59 -2.92 10.96
N ALA A 52 2.43 -2.65 11.96
CA ALA A 52 3.83 -3.03 11.93
C ALA A 52 3.96 -4.54 11.64
N GLY A 53 4.88 -4.91 10.76
CA GLY A 53 5.12 -6.29 10.38
C GLY A 53 4.30 -6.79 9.20
N GLU A 54 3.25 -6.06 8.83
CA GLU A 54 2.50 -6.41 7.63
C GLU A 54 3.30 -6.01 6.39
N THR A 55 2.93 -6.56 5.24
CA THR A 55 3.66 -6.28 4.00
C THR A 55 2.73 -5.77 2.92
N VAL A 56 3.28 -4.92 2.07
CA VAL A 56 2.62 -4.43 0.86
C VAL A 56 3.39 -4.99 -0.32
N THR A 57 2.68 -5.66 -1.23
CA THR A 57 3.26 -6.20 -2.45
C THR A 57 2.97 -5.25 -3.59
N ILE A 58 4.01 -4.89 -4.33
CA ILE A 58 3.88 -4.01 -5.48
C ILE A 58 4.44 -4.73 -6.69
N ASN A 59 3.62 -4.85 -7.74
CA ASN A 59 4.04 -5.40 -9.03
C ASN A 59 3.77 -4.36 -10.08
N ALA A 60 4.81 -3.96 -10.79
CA ALA A 60 4.68 -2.90 -11.79
C ALA A 60 5.66 -3.11 -12.92
N THR A 61 5.29 -2.56 -14.07
CA THR A 61 6.20 -2.42 -15.21
C THR A 61 6.16 -0.96 -15.63
N TYR A 62 7.25 -0.49 -16.19
CA TYR A 62 7.32 0.90 -16.61
C TYR A 62 8.14 1.04 -17.89
N SER A 63 7.89 2.12 -18.61
CA SER A 63 8.53 2.44 -19.87
C SER A 63 8.88 3.92 -19.87
N PRO A 64 10.10 4.30 -20.29
CA PRO A 64 11.17 3.44 -20.80
C PRO A 64 11.83 2.62 -19.69
N SER A 65 12.34 1.45 -20.02
CA SER A 65 12.91 0.54 -19.04
C SER A 65 14.21 1.08 -18.41
N SER A 66 14.84 2.04 -19.04
CA SER A 66 16.07 2.66 -18.53
C SER A 66 15.81 3.76 -17.52
N ALA A 67 14.55 4.10 -17.29
CA ALA A 67 14.21 5.16 -16.35
C ALA A 67 14.58 4.80 -14.91
N ASP A 68 14.84 5.82 -14.11
CA ASP A 68 15.15 5.67 -12.69
C ASP A 68 13.87 5.93 -11.92
N VAL A 69 13.23 4.87 -11.44
CA VAL A 69 11.91 4.94 -10.81
C VAL A 69 11.94 4.29 -9.44
N ASP A 70 11.38 4.96 -8.45
CA ASP A 70 11.24 4.44 -7.10
C ASP A 70 9.78 4.13 -6.82
N PHE A 71 9.55 3.02 -6.15
CA PHE A 71 8.20 2.60 -5.74
C PHE A 71 8.17 2.45 -4.23
N GLY A 72 7.15 2.99 -3.59
CA GLY A 72 7.10 2.88 -2.15
C GLY A 72 5.84 3.43 -1.51
N LEU A 73 5.98 3.74 -0.23
CA LEU A 73 4.87 4.17 0.62
C LEU A 73 5.28 5.43 1.36
N ILE A 74 4.37 6.39 1.41
CA ILE A 74 4.56 7.61 2.20
C ILE A 74 3.86 7.36 3.53
N ASP A 75 4.58 7.53 4.65
CA ASP A 75 4.02 7.30 5.97
C ASP A 75 3.27 8.54 6.47
N LYS A 76 2.73 8.42 7.69
CA LYS A 76 1.93 9.52 8.29
C LYS A 76 2.74 10.79 8.51
N ASP A 77 4.05 10.68 8.56
CA ASP A 77 4.95 11.83 8.76
C ASP A 77 5.46 12.40 7.45
N GLY A 78 4.99 11.87 6.33
CA GLY A 78 5.37 12.35 5.01
C GLY A 78 6.67 11.76 4.48
N ARG A 79 7.23 10.75 5.14
CA ARG A 79 8.46 10.11 4.68
C ARG A 79 8.15 9.06 3.62
N PHE A 80 8.98 9.04 2.61
CA PHE A 80 8.83 8.10 1.50
C PHE A 80 9.76 6.91 1.71
N HIS A 81 9.19 5.75 2.01
CA HIS A 81 9.90 4.48 2.16
C HIS A 81 9.84 3.77 0.81
N TYR A 82 10.97 3.65 0.14
CA TYR A 82 10.94 3.20 -1.25
C TYR A 82 12.06 2.21 -1.56
N LEU A 83 11.86 1.51 -2.66
CA LEU A 83 12.86 0.64 -3.28
C LEU A 83 12.90 0.99 -4.76
N LYS A 84 14.02 0.68 -5.40
CA LYS A 84 14.19 1.03 -6.80
C LYS A 84 13.65 -0.05 -7.73
N GLY A 85 13.05 0.39 -8.84
CA GLY A 85 12.73 -0.48 -9.93
C GLY A 85 14.00 -0.79 -10.73
N GLU A 86 13.95 -1.88 -11.48
CA GLU A 86 15.09 -2.31 -12.29
C GLU A 86 14.61 -2.82 -13.64
N ASN A 87 15.25 -2.35 -14.70
CA ASN A 87 15.01 -2.85 -16.04
C ASN A 87 13.54 -2.84 -16.46
N GLY A 88 12.83 -1.79 -16.07
CA GLY A 88 11.44 -1.62 -16.47
C GLY A 88 10.46 -2.39 -15.63
N ALA A 89 10.87 -2.94 -14.49
CA ALA A 89 9.98 -3.72 -13.65
C ALA A 89 10.24 -3.50 -12.16
N PHE A 90 9.19 -3.72 -11.38
CA PHE A 90 9.28 -3.71 -9.93
C PHE A 90 8.37 -4.82 -9.41
N ASN A 91 8.93 -5.74 -8.63
CA ASN A 91 8.16 -6.84 -8.09
C ASN A 91 8.72 -7.16 -6.71
N LYS A 92 8.29 -6.40 -5.71
CA LYS A 92 8.86 -6.51 -4.38
C LYS A 92 7.81 -6.28 -3.32
N LYS A 93 8.14 -6.71 -2.11
CA LYS A 93 7.33 -6.48 -0.91
C LYS A 93 8.01 -5.44 -0.05
N ILE A 94 7.21 -4.59 0.58
CA ILE A 94 7.70 -3.61 1.53
C ILE A 94 7.09 -3.96 2.88
N GLU A 95 7.94 -4.16 3.88
CA GLU A 95 7.48 -4.44 5.23
C GLU A 95 7.18 -3.14 5.94
N ILE A 96 6.05 -3.10 6.65
CA ILE A 96 5.60 -1.91 7.36
C ILE A 96 6.35 -1.80 8.69
N PRO A 97 7.07 -0.69 8.92
CA PRO A 97 7.89 -0.56 10.14
C PRO A 97 7.07 -0.22 11.38
N GLU A 98 5.95 0.45 11.26
CA GLU A 98 5.13 0.84 12.39
C GLU A 98 3.69 1.05 11.98
N ASN A 99 2.79 0.98 12.96
CA ASN A 99 1.37 1.20 12.69
C ASN A 99 1.14 2.60 12.13
N GLY A 100 0.25 2.72 11.19
CA GLY A 100 -0.09 4.02 10.64
C GLY A 100 -0.81 3.92 9.32
N THR A 101 -1.11 5.08 8.75
CA THR A 101 -1.71 5.20 7.42
C THR A 101 -0.60 5.44 6.42
N TYR A 102 -0.62 4.68 5.34
CA TYR A 102 0.39 4.76 4.29
C TYR A 102 -0.26 5.07 2.96
N THR A 103 0.47 5.77 2.10
CA THR A 103 0.00 6.11 0.76
C THR A 103 1.01 5.59 -0.25
N PHE A 104 0.55 4.80 -1.21
CA PHE A 104 1.40 4.32 -2.29
C PHE A 104 1.85 5.49 -3.15
N ALA A 105 3.12 5.50 -3.56
CA ALA A 105 3.65 6.55 -4.40
C ALA A 105 4.74 6.03 -5.32
N ILE A 106 4.91 6.73 -6.43
CA ILE A 106 5.92 6.44 -7.43
C ILE A 106 6.71 7.73 -7.67
N ARG A 107 8.03 7.61 -7.67
CA ARG A 107 8.89 8.78 -7.96
C ARG A 107 9.70 8.52 -9.22
N ASN A 108 9.63 9.44 -10.13
CA ASN A 108 10.41 9.40 -11.37
C ASN A 108 11.62 10.31 -11.22
N ASN A 109 12.81 9.72 -11.11
CA ASN A 109 14.05 10.49 -10.98
C ASN A 109 14.70 10.75 -12.33
N SER A 110 14.03 10.41 -13.41
CA SER A 110 14.54 10.62 -14.76
C SER A 110 14.18 12.00 -15.27
N ASP A 111 14.73 12.36 -16.42
CA ASP A 111 14.48 13.65 -17.04
C ASP A 111 13.41 13.59 -18.12
N ALA A 112 12.67 12.50 -18.19
CA ALA A 112 11.55 12.34 -19.12
C ALA A 112 10.41 11.64 -18.39
N SER A 113 9.20 11.76 -18.94
CA SER A 113 8.01 11.10 -18.37
C SER A 113 8.13 9.60 -18.46
N VAL A 114 7.52 8.90 -17.51
CA VAL A 114 7.52 7.43 -17.44
C VAL A 114 6.08 6.95 -17.31
N ASP A 115 5.73 5.96 -18.12
CA ASP A 115 4.43 5.31 -18.02
C ASP A 115 4.57 4.08 -17.14
N VAL A 116 3.70 3.96 -16.13
CA VAL A 116 3.80 2.88 -15.14
C VAL A 116 2.44 2.21 -15.03
N THR A 117 2.45 0.88 -15.10
CA THR A 117 1.24 0.09 -14.88
C THR A 117 1.53 -1.03 -13.90
N GLY A 118 0.54 -1.43 -13.14
CA GLY A 118 0.71 -2.52 -12.20
C GLY A 118 -0.40 -2.58 -11.18
N PHE A 119 -0.07 -3.20 -10.06
CA PHE A 119 -1.03 -3.27 -8.95
C PHE A 119 -0.29 -3.29 -7.61
N VAL A 120 -1.02 -2.87 -6.59
CA VAL A 120 -0.58 -2.86 -5.19
C VAL A 120 -1.51 -3.78 -4.43
N ARG A 121 -0.94 -4.63 -3.59
CA ARG A 121 -1.72 -5.56 -2.79
C ARG A 121 -1.29 -5.45 -1.33
N TYR A 122 -2.28 -5.36 -0.43
CA TYR A 122 -2.01 -5.25 1.01
C TYR A 122 -3.09 -5.91 1.84
#